data_0231e00a805b3c06a811cd041bb1532a
#
_entry.id   0231e00a805b3c06a811cd041bb1532a
#
_cell.length_a   1.000
_cell.length_b   1.000
_cell.length_c   1.000
_cell.angle_alpha   90.00
_cell.angle_beta   90.00
_cell.angle_gamma   90.00
#
_symmetry.space_group_name_H-M   'P 1'
#
loop_
_entity.id
_entity.type
_entity.pdbx_description
1 polymer ?
#
loop_
_entity_poly.entity_id
_entity_poly.type
_entity_poly.pdbx_seq_one_letter_code
_entity_poly.pdbx_strand_id
1 'polypeptide(L)'
;MATHGGKTDYILLNKDLPMLAFHCRRNEFDEPEFFEDQWLTALRPIGYRGLPAFLDQRKAPKHRKHIQQLLEQYGCDDPEGFLRITHALSLNDTFWVREADSPLTWQEVSLYTNPFSEIISEAAFDGIISETDLSSTSPEFGTDGYYAKCWKREESGVYLYKSGSAHYEIEPLSEYLAAQLSE
;
A
#
# COMPACT_ATOMS: atom_id res chain seq x y z
N MET A 1 31.97 11.78 9.82
CA MET A 1 32.04 10.52 9.06
C MET A 1 30.77 10.45 8.24
N ALA A 2 30.89 10.66 6.92
CA ALA A 2 29.73 10.57 6.04
C ALA A 2 29.35 9.10 5.92
N THR A 3 28.22 8.71 6.49
CA THR A 3 27.58 7.43 6.21
C THR A 3 27.15 7.46 4.75
N HIS A 4 27.79 6.66 3.92
CA HIS A 4 27.35 6.44 2.54
C HIS A 4 25.94 5.88 2.61
N GLY A 5 24.96 6.67 2.17
CA GLY A 5 23.59 6.21 2.00
C GLY A 5 23.60 4.97 1.09
N GLY A 6 23.19 3.82 1.63
CA GLY A 6 23.14 2.58 0.89
C GLY A 6 22.23 2.75 -0.33
N LYS A 7 22.61 2.15 -1.45
CA LYS A 7 21.75 1.98 -2.62
C LYS A 7 20.98 0.69 -2.42
N THR A 8 19.66 0.74 -2.51
CA THR A 8 18.79 -0.45 -2.53
C THR A 8 18.16 -0.60 -3.91
N ASP A 9 18.35 -1.75 -4.53
CA ASP A 9 17.82 -2.06 -5.86
C ASP A 9 16.46 -2.75 -5.75
N TYR A 10 15.50 -2.32 -6.56
CA TYR A 10 14.12 -2.79 -6.59
C TYR A 10 13.68 -3.19 -7.99
N ILE A 11 12.65 -4.02 -8.06
CA ILE A 11 11.95 -4.36 -9.29
C ILE A 11 10.46 -4.10 -9.11
N LEU A 12 9.86 -3.34 -10.02
CA LEU A 12 8.41 -3.26 -10.21
C LEU A 12 7.99 -4.43 -11.10
N LEU A 13 7.00 -5.18 -10.65
CA LEU A 13 6.44 -6.33 -11.36
C LEU A 13 4.94 -6.13 -11.64
N ASN A 14 4.45 -6.83 -12.66
CA ASN A 14 3.02 -7.10 -12.86
C ASN A 14 2.82 -8.61 -12.71
N LYS A 15 2.25 -9.05 -11.58
CA LYS A 15 2.33 -10.45 -11.13
C LYS A 15 3.80 -10.92 -11.17
N ASP A 16 4.13 -11.95 -11.92
CA ASP A 16 5.49 -12.49 -12.02
C ASP A 16 6.32 -11.87 -13.17
N LEU A 17 5.75 -10.90 -13.94
CA LEU A 17 6.44 -10.24 -15.04
C LEU A 17 7.24 -9.03 -14.54
N PRO A 18 8.59 -9.05 -14.58
CA PRO A 18 9.40 -7.88 -14.28
C PRO A 18 9.16 -6.75 -15.30
N MET A 19 8.90 -5.54 -14.82
CA MET A 19 8.52 -4.39 -15.64
C MET A 19 9.60 -3.30 -15.66
N LEU A 20 10.07 -2.88 -14.49
CA LEU A 20 11.01 -1.77 -14.32
C LEU A 20 12.01 -2.13 -13.22
N ALA A 21 13.30 -2.04 -13.52
CA ALA A 21 14.36 -2.00 -12.53
C ALA A 21 14.58 -0.54 -12.08
N PHE A 22 14.65 -0.31 -10.79
CA PHE A 22 14.88 0.99 -10.21
C PHE A 22 15.64 0.88 -8.90
N HIS A 23 16.13 2.00 -8.37
CA HIS A 23 16.80 2.00 -7.08
C HIS A 23 16.35 3.16 -6.19
N CYS A 24 16.56 2.97 -4.90
CA CYS A 24 16.42 3.99 -3.87
C CYS A 24 17.82 4.43 -3.42
N ARG A 25 18.01 5.73 -3.22
CA ARG A 25 19.13 6.32 -2.51
C ARG A 25 18.62 7.35 -1.52
N ARG A 26 19.34 7.51 -0.41
CA ARG A 26 19.05 8.58 0.53
C ARG A 26 19.84 9.83 0.14
N ASN A 27 19.15 10.97 0.11
CA ASN A 27 19.76 12.27 -0.17
C ASN A 27 20.53 12.80 1.06
N GLU A 28 21.06 14.00 1.01
CA GLU A 28 21.82 14.63 2.09
C GLU A 28 21.00 14.90 3.37
N PHE A 29 19.67 14.89 3.27
CA PHE A 29 18.73 15.03 4.39
C PHE A 29 18.20 13.69 4.91
N ASP A 30 18.81 12.58 4.47
CA ASP A 30 18.39 11.20 4.77
C ASP A 30 16.97 10.84 4.24
N GLU A 31 16.48 11.57 3.25
CA GLU A 31 15.20 11.29 2.60
C GLU A 31 15.41 10.32 1.43
N PRO A 32 14.55 9.29 1.27
CA PRO A 32 14.65 8.33 0.17
C PRO A 32 14.18 8.95 -1.16
N GLU A 33 15.00 8.80 -2.17
CA GLU A 33 14.72 9.19 -3.56
C GLU A 33 14.79 7.98 -4.48
N PHE A 34 13.79 7.84 -5.37
CA PHE A 34 13.68 6.72 -6.29
C PHE A 34 14.06 7.12 -7.71
N PHE A 35 14.91 6.30 -8.36
CA PHE A 35 15.42 6.51 -9.70
C PHE A 35 15.13 5.32 -10.60
N GLU A 36 14.53 5.57 -11.76
CA GLU A 36 14.31 4.55 -12.78
C GLU A 36 15.64 4.21 -13.45
N ASP A 37 16.02 2.93 -13.45
CA ASP A 37 17.23 2.45 -14.10
C ASP A 37 16.94 1.94 -15.51
N GLN A 38 16.07 0.92 -15.62
CA GLN A 38 15.79 0.27 -16.89
C GLN A 38 14.39 -0.33 -16.94
N TRP A 39 13.67 -0.03 -18.00
CA TRP A 39 12.46 -0.77 -18.34
C TRP A 39 12.80 -2.11 -18.97
N LEU A 40 12.29 -3.18 -18.37
CA LEU A 40 12.53 -4.57 -18.77
C LEU A 40 11.50 -5.05 -19.80
N THR A 41 10.46 -4.28 -20.04
CA THR A 41 9.40 -4.53 -21.04
C THR A 41 8.94 -3.22 -21.67
N ALA A 42 8.31 -3.30 -22.85
CA ALA A 42 7.66 -2.17 -23.50
C ALA A 42 6.35 -1.74 -22.82
N LEU A 43 5.76 -2.62 -22.01
CA LEU A 43 4.51 -2.33 -21.32
C LEU A 43 4.72 -1.31 -20.19
N ARG A 44 3.69 -0.53 -19.94
CA ARG A 44 3.66 0.48 -18.86
C ARG A 44 2.32 0.38 -18.13
N PRO A 45 2.26 0.69 -16.81
CA PRO A 45 0.99 0.90 -16.13
C PRO A 45 0.17 1.98 -16.84
N ILE A 46 -1.14 1.79 -16.92
CA ILE A 46 -2.03 2.79 -17.53
C ILE A 46 -1.93 4.10 -16.76
N GLY A 47 -1.71 5.21 -17.47
CA GLY A 47 -1.56 6.53 -16.86
C GLY A 47 -0.24 6.76 -16.11
N TYR A 48 0.77 5.93 -16.33
CA TYR A 48 2.09 6.10 -15.73
C TYR A 48 2.72 7.45 -16.03
N ARG A 49 3.09 8.19 -14.98
CA ARG A 49 3.70 9.54 -15.06
C ARG A 49 5.09 9.61 -14.41
N GLY A 50 5.74 8.46 -14.22
CA GLY A 50 6.99 8.31 -13.50
C GLY A 50 6.84 7.56 -12.19
N LEU A 51 7.93 6.97 -11.74
CA LEU A 51 7.95 6.10 -10.57
C LEU A 51 7.50 6.79 -9.27
N PRO A 52 7.96 8.02 -8.94
CA PRO A 52 7.51 8.69 -7.71
C PRO A 52 5.99 8.88 -7.67
N ALA A 53 5.40 9.35 -8.77
CA ALA A 53 3.95 9.55 -8.85
C ALA A 53 3.18 8.21 -8.77
N PHE A 54 3.71 7.15 -9.36
CA PHE A 54 3.14 5.81 -9.28
C PHE A 54 3.16 5.27 -7.85
N LEU A 55 4.25 5.39 -7.13
CA LEU A 55 4.38 4.94 -5.75
C LEU A 55 3.53 5.77 -4.79
N ASP A 56 3.45 7.08 -5.01
CA ASP A 56 2.67 7.98 -4.16
C ASP A 56 1.16 7.70 -4.23
N GLN A 57 0.64 7.34 -5.40
CA GLN A 57 -0.76 6.93 -5.58
C GLN A 57 -1.12 5.61 -4.87
N ARG A 58 -0.13 4.87 -4.36
CA ARG A 58 -0.32 3.58 -3.68
C ARG A 58 -0.26 3.66 -2.18
N LYS A 59 -0.13 4.84 -1.62
CA LYS A 59 -0.11 5.09 -0.19
C LYS A 59 -1.48 5.54 0.29
N ALA A 60 -1.88 5.06 1.47
CA ALA A 60 -3.01 5.65 2.17
C ALA A 60 -2.74 7.13 2.44
N PRO A 61 -3.75 8.00 2.34
CA PRO A 61 -3.58 9.43 2.61
C PRO A 61 -3.02 9.70 4.01
N LYS A 62 -2.10 10.68 4.12
CA LYS A 62 -1.42 11.04 5.38
C LYS A 62 -2.36 11.41 6.53
N HIS A 63 -3.60 11.79 6.25
CA HIS A 63 -4.60 12.15 7.26
C HIS A 63 -5.37 10.95 7.83
N ARG A 64 -5.10 9.73 7.36
CA ARG A 64 -5.64 8.51 7.99
C ARG A 64 -4.83 8.19 9.24
N LYS A 65 -5.20 8.84 10.32
CA LYS A 65 -4.48 8.87 11.59
C LYS A 65 -4.08 7.48 12.11
N HIS A 66 -4.97 6.51 12.07
CA HIS A 66 -4.71 5.17 12.61
C HIS A 66 -3.65 4.43 11.79
N ILE A 67 -3.70 4.53 10.45
CA ILE A 67 -2.69 3.92 9.57
C ILE A 67 -1.33 4.61 9.72
N GLN A 68 -1.32 5.93 9.84
CA GLN A 68 -0.08 6.67 10.05
C GLN A 68 0.58 6.27 11.37
N GLN A 69 -0.17 6.22 12.46
CA GLN A 69 0.34 5.78 13.76
C GLN A 69 0.91 4.35 13.73
N LEU A 70 0.24 3.45 13.01
CA LEU A 70 0.71 2.08 12.82
C LEU A 70 2.06 2.06 12.07
N LEU A 71 2.18 2.79 10.97
CA LEU A 71 3.42 2.89 10.19
C LEU A 71 4.56 3.52 10.99
N GLU A 72 4.30 4.61 11.72
CA GLU A 72 5.28 5.27 12.59
C GLU A 72 5.80 4.34 13.69
N GLN A 73 4.90 3.57 14.33
CA GLN A 73 5.27 2.61 15.38
C GLN A 73 6.29 1.57 14.87
N TYR A 74 6.21 1.20 13.59
CA TYR A 74 7.10 0.21 12.97
C TYR A 74 8.23 0.85 12.14
N GLY A 75 8.45 2.16 12.23
CA GLY A 75 9.50 2.87 11.51
C GLY A 75 9.32 2.83 9.99
N CYS A 76 8.07 2.77 9.51
CA CYS A 76 7.69 2.69 8.10
C CYS A 76 7.03 3.98 7.60
N ASP A 77 7.33 5.11 8.22
CA ASP A 77 6.78 6.43 7.91
C ASP A 77 7.44 7.07 6.69
N ASP A 78 8.65 6.65 6.34
CA ASP A 78 9.30 7.08 5.11
C ASP A 78 8.85 6.25 3.88
N PRO A 79 9.00 6.79 2.65
CA PRO A 79 8.59 6.10 1.44
C PRO A 79 9.27 4.75 1.18
N GLU A 80 10.52 4.57 1.60
CA GLU A 80 11.25 3.31 1.42
C GLU A 80 10.77 2.26 2.43
N GLY A 81 10.63 2.62 3.70
CA GLY A 81 10.08 1.76 4.75
C GLY A 81 8.67 1.29 4.41
N PHE A 82 7.82 2.22 3.93
CA PHE A 82 6.50 1.89 3.42
C PHE A 82 6.56 0.86 2.29
N LEU A 83 7.44 1.07 1.31
CA LEU A 83 7.58 0.17 0.16
C LEU A 83 8.01 -1.24 0.57
N ARG A 84 8.93 -1.36 1.53
CA ARG A 84 9.42 -2.64 2.05
C ARG A 84 8.35 -3.46 2.75
N ILE A 85 7.41 -2.82 3.42
CA ILE A 85 6.32 -3.51 4.13
C ILE A 85 5.16 -3.82 3.20
N THR A 86 4.73 -2.85 2.41
CA THR A 86 3.48 -2.97 1.62
C THR A 86 3.70 -3.52 0.23
N HIS A 87 4.95 -3.59 -0.24
CA HIS A 87 5.30 -3.94 -1.63
C HIS A 87 4.53 -3.10 -2.67
N ALA A 88 4.05 -1.93 -2.30
CA ALA A 88 3.16 -1.08 -3.10
C ALA A 88 1.95 -1.84 -3.67
N LEU A 89 1.44 -2.84 -2.96
CA LEU A 89 0.27 -3.63 -3.37
C LEU A 89 -1.01 -2.80 -3.35
N SER A 90 -1.93 -3.14 -4.26
CA SER A 90 -3.25 -2.53 -4.35
C SER A 90 -4.28 -3.56 -4.81
N LEU A 91 -5.54 -3.40 -4.38
CA LEU A 91 -6.67 -4.17 -4.92
C LEU A 91 -7.16 -3.66 -6.28
N ASN A 92 -6.62 -2.53 -6.77
CA ASN A 92 -7.02 -1.94 -8.05
C ASN A 92 -6.30 -2.55 -9.26
N ASP A 93 -5.15 -3.20 -9.02
CA ASP A 93 -4.33 -3.79 -10.08
C ASP A 93 -3.41 -4.90 -9.55
N THR A 94 -2.53 -5.43 -10.40
CA THR A 94 -1.62 -6.52 -10.10
C THR A 94 -0.15 -6.09 -10.09
N PHE A 95 0.12 -4.80 -10.00
CA PHE A 95 1.49 -4.28 -9.85
C PHE A 95 1.95 -4.33 -8.40
N TRP A 96 3.22 -4.63 -8.21
CA TRP A 96 3.86 -4.66 -6.90
C TRP A 96 5.38 -4.50 -7.02
N VAL A 97 6.04 -4.27 -5.90
CA VAL A 97 7.48 -4.03 -5.84
C VAL A 97 8.13 -4.99 -4.85
N ARG A 98 9.31 -5.47 -5.20
CA ARG A 98 10.21 -6.17 -4.27
C ARG A 98 11.64 -5.69 -4.41
N GLU A 99 12.47 -5.95 -3.41
CA GLU A 99 13.93 -5.82 -3.56
C GLU A 99 14.43 -6.78 -4.65
N ALA A 100 15.45 -6.37 -5.38
CA ALA A 100 15.91 -7.09 -6.58
C ALA A 100 16.41 -8.51 -6.27
N ASP A 101 17.00 -8.71 -5.10
CA ASP A 101 17.52 -9.98 -4.60
C ASP A 101 16.50 -10.80 -3.79
N SER A 102 15.32 -10.25 -3.53
CA SER A 102 14.26 -10.94 -2.79
C SER A 102 13.68 -12.10 -3.63
N PRO A 103 13.50 -13.30 -3.04
CA PRO A 103 12.89 -14.44 -3.72
C PRO A 103 11.36 -14.37 -3.79
N LEU A 104 10.73 -13.35 -3.19
CA LEU A 104 9.27 -13.23 -3.12
C LEU A 104 8.60 -13.34 -4.49
N THR A 105 7.49 -14.05 -4.52
CA THR A 105 6.66 -14.29 -5.70
C THR A 105 5.29 -13.61 -5.56
N TRP A 106 4.60 -13.40 -6.69
CA TRP A 106 3.24 -12.86 -6.70
C TRP A 106 2.27 -13.69 -5.84
N GLN A 107 2.41 -15.02 -5.85
CA GLN A 107 1.53 -15.90 -5.08
C GLN A 107 1.61 -15.65 -3.57
N GLU A 108 2.79 -15.30 -3.06
CA GLU A 108 3.02 -15.08 -1.62
C GLU A 108 2.48 -13.74 -1.13
N VAL A 109 2.45 -12.71 -1.99
CA VAL A 109 2.09 -11.34 -1.59
C VAL A 109 0.73 -10.87 -2.10
N SER A 110 0.12 -11.59 -3.05
CA SER A 110 -1.11 -11.18 -3.74
C SER A 110 -2.26 -10.89 -2.78
N LEU A 111 -2.80 -9.68 -2.83
CA LEU A 111 -4.03 -9.31 -2.12
C LEU A 111 -5.28 -10.03 -2.65
N TYR A 112 -5.20 -10.69 -3.81
CA TYR A 112 -6.35 -11.40 -4.40
C TYR A 112 -6.53 -12.81 -3.85
N THR A 113 -5.43 -13.45 -3.43
CA THR A 113 -5.43 -14.87 -3.06
C THR A 113 -5.10 -15.12 -1.59
N ASN A 114 -4.37 -14.21 -0.95
CA ASN A 114 -3.97 -14.36 0.44
C ASN A 114 -5.01 -13.78 1.41
N PRO A 115 -5.12 -14.31 2.64
CA PRO A 115 -5.97 -13.71 3.67
C PRO A 115 -5.47 -12.32 4.03
N PHE A 116 -6.38 -11.42 4.39
CA PHE A 116 -6.01 -10.12 4.94
C PHE A 116 -5.65 -10.23 6.42
N SER A 117 -4.78 -9.33 6.89
CA SER A 117 -4.44 -9.25 8.32
C SER A 117 -5.63 -8.68 9.11
N GLU A 118 -6.29 -9.51 9.92
CA GLU A 118 -7.40 -9.07 10.76
C GLU A 118 -6.95 -8.00 11.77
N ILE A 119 -5.76 -8.16 12.35
CA ILE A 119 -5.21 -7.22 13.34
C ILE A 119 -5.00 -5.84 12.72
N ILE A 120 -4.48 -5.76 11.49
CA ILE A 120 -4.30 -4.48 10.79
C ILE A 120 -5.64 -3.90 10.37
N SER A 121 -6.59 -4.73 9.94
CA SER A 121 -7.95 -4.30 9.64
C SER A 121 -8.64 -3.65 10.86
N GLU A 122 -8.56 -4.27 12.02
CA GLU A 122 -9.08 -3.72 13.29
C GLU A 122 -8.36 -2.44 13.70
N ALA A 123 -7.03 -2.41 13.63
CA ALA A 123 -6.25 -1.21 13.91
C ALA A 123 -6.62 -0.05 12.98
N ALA A 124 -6.83 -0.31 11.69
CA ALA A 124 -7.22 0.69 10.70
C ALA A 124 -8.63 1.24 10.90
N PHE A 125 -9.54 0.42 11.42
CA PHE A 125 -10.95 0.77 11.63
C PHE A 125 -11.20 1.37 13.02
N ASP A 126 -10.77 0.68 14.08
CA ASP A 126 -11.06 1.03 15.48
C ASP A 126 -9.94 1.87 16.12
N GLY A 127 -8.75 1.92 15.52
CA GLY A 127 -7.59 2.61 16.07
C GLY A 127 -6.93 1.88 17.23
N ILE A 128 -7.25 0.62 17.46
CA ILE A 128 -6.65 -0.20 18.52
C ILE A 128 -5.40 -0.84 17.96
N ILE A 129 -4.24 -0.29 18.29
CA ILE A 129 -2.93 -0.81 17.86
C ILE A 129 -2.41 -1.75 18.94
N SER A 130 -2.35 -3.04 18.65
CA SER A 130 -1.68 -4.05 19.44
C SER A 130 -0.29 -4.33 18.89
N GLU A 131 0.60 -4.92 19.71
CA GLU A 131 1.87 -5.44 19.21
C GLU A 131 1.59 -6.57 18.21
N THR A 132 1.98 -6.35 16.97
CA THR A 132 1.81 -7.32 15.87
C THR A 132 2.87 -7.09 14.82
N ASP A 133 3.16 -8.12 14.05
CA ASP A 133 3.99 -7.99 12.87
C ASP A 133 3.19 -7.38 11.72
N LEU A 134 3.78 -6.41 11.02
CA LEU A 134 3.19 -5.85 9.81
C LEU A 134 3.15 -6.90 8.70
N SER A 135 2.03 -6.97 8.00
CA SER A 135 1.82 -7.88 6.87
C SER A 135 1.61 -7.10 5.58
N SER A 136 2.27 -7.55 4.51
CA SER A 136 2.05 -7.03 3.16
C SER A 136 0.65 -7.28 2.63
N THR A 137 -0.05 -8.30 3.17
CA THR A 137 -1.44 -8.64 2.78
C THR A 137 -2.48 -7.80 3.51
N SER A 138 -2.21 -6.50 3.63
CA SER A 138 -3.09 -5.53 4.30
C SER A 138 -3.45 -4.41 3.33
N PRO A 139 -4.59 -4.53 2.62
CA PRO A 139 -4.97 -3.54 1.62
C PRO A 139 -5.26 -2.14 2.20
N GLU A 140 -5.38 -2.03 3.52
CA GLU A 140 -5.56 -0.78 4.24
C GLU A 140 -4.47 0.25 3.96
N PHE A 141 -3.23 -0.20 3.78
CA PHE A 141 -2.07 0.67 3.52
C PHE A 141 -2.15 1.40 2.17
N GLY A 142 -2.82 0.80 1.17
CA GLY A 142 -3.00 1.36 -0.17
C GLY A 142 -4.41 1.89 -0.44
N THR A 143 -5.32 1.86 0.55
CA THR A 143 -6.71 2.27 0.36
C THR A 143 -6.86 3.77 0.52
N ASP A 144 -7.44 4.44 -0.48
CA ASP A 144 -7.69 5.87 -0.46
C ASP A 144 -8.93 6.27 0.39
N GLY A 145 -9.04 7.56 0.73
CA GLY A 145 -10.19 8.20 1.38
C GLY A 145 -9.99 8.50 2.86
N TYR A 146 -10.83 9.37 3.37
CA TYR A 146 -10.67 10.12 4.62
C TYR A 146 -11.05 9.35 5.88
N TYR A 147 -12.17 8.61 5.84
CA TYR A 147 -12.73 7.95 7.01
C TYR A 147 -12.06 6.63 7.32
N ALA A 148 -12.17 6.17 8.57
CA ALA A 148 -11.71 4.85 8.96
C ALA A 148 -12.40 3.78 8.13
N LYS A 149 -11.64 2.81 7.69
CA LYS A 149 -12.13 1.71 6.86
C LYS A 149 -11.20 0.51 6.97
N CYS A 150 -11.79 -0.66 6.76
CA CYS A 150 -11.05 -1.90 6.68
C CYS A 150 -11.62 -2.82 5.59
N TRP A 151 -10.79 -3.71 5.12
CA TRP A 151 -11.18 -4.74 4.18
C TRP A 151 -11.41 -6.07 4.90
N LYS A 152 -12.48 -6.75 4.54
CA LYS A 152 -12.75 -8.11 5.02
C LYS A 152 -12.97 -9.05 3.84
N ARG A 153 -12.37 -10.23 3.94
CA ARG A 153 -12.59 -11.32 3.00
C ARG A 153 -13.53 -12.33 3.66
N GLU A 154 -14.70 -12.51 3.11
CA GLU A 154 -15.73 -13.45 3.54
C GLU A 154 -15.93 -14.52 2.47
N GLU A 155 -16.72 -15.57 2.77
CA GLU A 155 -17.04 -16.61 1.79
C GLU A 155 -17.77 -16.06 0.56
N SER A 156 -18.58 -15.02 0.74
CA SER A 156 -19.38 -14.36 -0.31
C SER A 156 -18.60 -13.34 -1.13
N GLY A 157 -17.41 -12.88 -0.69
CA GLY A 157 -16.62 -11.89 -1.42
C GLY A 157 -15.67 -11.08 -0.56
N VAL A 158 -15.15 -10.00 -1.16
CA VAL A 158 -14.28 -9.03 -0.51
C VAL A 158 -15.04 -7.73 -0.31
N TYR A 159 -15.12 -7.27 0.93
CA TYR A 159 -15.93 -6.13 1.34
C TYR A 159 -15.08 -5.02 1.95
N LEU A 160 -15.43 -3.79 1.63
CA LEU A 160 -14.86 -2.59 2.27
C LEU A 160 -15.85 -2.06 3.31
N TYR A 161 -15.48 -2.19 4.57
CA TYR A 161 -16.22 -1.59 5.69
C TYR A 161 -15.74 -0.16 5.88
N LYS A 162 -16.68 0.79 5.96
CA LYS A 162 -16.40 2.21 6.14
C LYS A 162 -17.13 2.76 7.36
N SER A 163 -16.45 3.58 8.17
CA SER A 163 -17.11 4.42 9.17
C SER A 163 -17.63 5.70 8.54
N GLY A 164 -18.55 6.36 9.20
CA GLY A 164 -18.96 7.73 8.87
C GLY A 164 -18.15 8.79 9.59
N SER A 165 -18.54 10.06 9.41
CA SER A 165 -17.99 11.18 10.14
C SER A 165 -18.34 11.09 11.63
N ALA A 166 -17.47 11.66 12.49
CA ALA A 166 -17.67 11.67 13.94
C ALA A 166 -18.96 12.36 14.42
N HIS A 167 -19.65 13.09 13.54
CA HIS A 167 -20.83 13.88 13.93
C HIS A 167 -22.16 13.31 13.47
N TYR A 168 -22.21 12.68 12.29
CA TYR A 168 -23.49 12.27 11.70
C TYR A 168 -23.51 10.81 11.19
N GLU A 169 -22.36 10.21 10.92
CA GLU A 169 -22.19 8.83 10.44
C GLU A 169 -23.08 8.45 9.22
N ILE A 170 -23.51 9.44 8.44
CA ILE A 170 -24.45 9.26 7.34
C ILE A 170 -23.80 8.97 5.98
N GLU A 171 -22.50 9.21 5.85
CA GLU A 171 -21.79 9.02 4.59
C GLU A 171 -21.85 7.57 4.09
N PRO A 172 -21.61 6.52 4.93
CA PRO A 172 -21.75 5.14 4.50
C PRO A 172 -23.17 4.78 4.04
N LEU A 173 -24.20 5.34 4.71
CA LEU A 173 -25.58 5.14 4.32
C LEU A 173 -25.88 5.79 2.97
N SER A 174 -25.37 7.02 2.74
CA SER A 174 -25.53 7.73 1.47
C SER A 174 -24.85 6.99 0.32
N GLU A 175 -23.64 6.47 0.52
CA GLU A 175 -22.93 5.65 -0.45
C GLU A 175 -23.69 4.35 -0.76
N TYR A 176 -24.19 3.67 0.27
CA TYR A 176 -24.99 2.45 0.11
C TYR A 176 -26.26 2.70 -0.72
N LEU A 177 -27.01 3.76 -0.36
CA LEU A 177 -28.22 4.12 -1.11
C LEU A 177 -27.92 4.50 -2.55
N ALA A 178 -26.83 5.24 -2.80
CA ALA A 178 -26.42 5.58 -4.15
C ALA A 178 -26.04 4.34 -4.97
N ALA A 179 -25.37 3.37 -4.38
CA ALA A 179 -25.04 2.10 -5.04
C ALA A 179 -26.32 1.33 -5.43
N GLN A 180 -27.31 1.22 -4.52
CA GLN A 180 -28.58 0.54 -4.79
C GLN A 180 -29.40 1.22 -5.91
N LEU A 181 -29.26 2.54 -6.09
CA LEU A 181 -29.98 3.28 -7.13
C LEU A 181 -29.27 3.21 -8.51
N SER A 182 -28.02 2.75 -8.53
CA SER A 182 -27.24 2.64 -9.77
C SER A 182 -27.28 1.25 -10.41
N GLU A 183 -27.87 0.27 -9.75
CA GLU A 183 -28.17 -1.07 -10.28
C GLU A 183 -29.53 -1.05 -11.04
#